data_197dd4644d026ae21ac08ec796d69f68
#
_entry.id   197dd4644d026ae21ac08ec796d69f68
#
_cell.length_a   1.000
_cell.length_b   1.000
_cell.length_c   1.000
_cell.angle_alpha   90.00
_cell.angle_beta   90.00
_cell.angle_gamma   90.00
#
_symmetry.space_group_name_H-M   'P 1'
#
loop_
_entity.id
_entity.type
_entity.pdbx_description
1 polymer ?
#
loop_
_entity_poly.entity_id
_entity_poly.type
_entity_poly.pdbx_seq_one_letter_code
_entity_poly.pdbx_strand_id
1 'polypeptide(L)'
;AVWDPSYAYIRDQNESFVETNLGVSTYENLKLTAIAFVDEQGVCVYAKEYDRERGVIRPASAAFIDALQTSPIIHNGDPAYRVQGLLMLPGRPLLIAACPILPSETDQPVRGHLIMGTDYDADKISQMAKMLNVNLSVYSLEAAAKGSVPLLADLSDVVQVIPEENKVAGTTVLSDVY
;
A
#
# COMPACT_ATOMS: atom_id res chain seq x y z
N ALA A 1 7.85 -2.97 -11.57
CA ALA A 1 8.90 -3.98 -11.44
C ALA A 1 9.52 -4.26 -12.79
N VAL A 2 10.83 -4.17 -12.89
CA VAL A 2 11.57 -4.57 -14.09
C VAL A 2 12.11 -5.97 -13.80
N TRP A 3 11.38 -6.99 -14.23
CA TRP A 3 11.73 -8.37 -13.94
C TRP A 3 10.96 -9.35 -14.86
N ASP A 4 11.67 -10.05 -15.72
CA ASP A 4 11.11 -10.92 -16.75
C ASP A 4 10.16 -12.01 -16.21
N PRO A 5 10.46 -12.69 -15.08
CA PRO A 5 9.53 -13.66 -14.52
C PRO A 5 8.16 -13.06 -14.12
N SER A 6 8.13 -11.84 -13.56
CA SER A 6 6.86 -11.19 -13.23
C SER A 6 6.12 -10.72 -14.49
N TYR A 7 6.87 -10.32 -15.52
CA TYR A 7 6.32 -9.92 -16.81
C TYR A 7 5.71 -11.11 -17.57
N ALA A 8 6.30 -12.30 -17.47
CA ALA A 8 5.72 -13.53 -18.02
C ALA A 8 4.49 -13.95 -17.21
N TYR A 9 4.58 -13.90 -15.89
CA TYR A 9 3.54 -14.35 -14.97
C TYR A 9 2.17 -13.69 -15.22
N ILE A 10 2.12 -12.43 -15.59
CA ILE A 10 0.85 -11.75 -15.91
C ILE A 10 0.05 -12.49 -16.99
N ARG A 11 0.71 -13.18 -17.92
CA ARG A 11 0.04 -13.91 -19.01
C ARG A 11 -0.13 -15.39 -18.73
N ASP A 12 0.92 -16.05 -18.25
CA ASP A 12 0.94 -17.50 -18.12
C ASP A 12 0.42 -18.00 -16.77
N GLN A 13 0.34 -17.12 -15.77
CA GLN A 13 -0.11 -17.39 -14.40
C GLN A 13 0.55 -18.65 -13.81
N ASN A 14 1.83 -18.85 -14.10
CA ASN A 14 2.59 -20.05 -13.77
C ASN A 14 2.65 -20.25 -12.24
N GLU A 15 2.13 -21.38 -11.75
CA GLU A 15 2.12 -21.72 -10.33
C GLU A 15 3.54 -21.79 -9.73
N SER A 16 4.51 -22.29 -10.48
CA SER A 16 5.91 -22.34 -10.03
C SER A 16 6.50 -20.96 -9.73
N PHE A 17 6.06 -19.90 -10.45
CA PHE A 17 6.43 -18.53 -10.13
C PHE A 17 5.91 -18.13 -8.75
N VAL A 18 4.64 -18.46 -8.46
CA VAL A 18 4.01 -18.14 -7.17
C VAL A 18 4.70 -18.88 -6.03
N GLU A 19 4.93 -20.20 -6.19
CA GLU A 19 5.59 -21.04 -5.18
C GLU A 19 7.00 -20.54 -4.86
N THR A 20 7.75 -20.15 -5.88
CA THR A 20 9.15 -19.73 -5.72
C THR A 20 9.27 -18.32 -5.17
N ASN A 21 8.39 -17.39 -5.58
CA ASN A 21 8.62 -15.95 -5.36
C ASN A 21 7.61 -15.31 -4.42
N LEU A 22 6.43 -15.90 -4.21
CA LEU A 22 5.33 -15.32 -3.44
C LEU A 22 4.96 -16.18 -2.23
N GLY A 23 5.90 -16.98 -1.74
CA GLY A 23 5.73 -17.78 -0.52
C GLY A 23 5.77 -16.93 0.76
N VAL A 24 5.48 -17.56 1.90
CA VAL A 24 5.45 -16.93 3.24
C VAL A 24 6.70 -16.11 3.52
N SER A 25 7.88 -16.64 3.19
CA SER A 25 9.16 -15.94 3.39
C SER A 25 9.24 -14.58 2.69
N THR A 26 8.58 -14.42 1.54
CA THR A 26 8.54 -13.13 0.83
C THR A 26 7.77 -12.09 1.63
N TYR A 27 6.61 -12.46 2.17
CA TYR A 27 5.83 -11.56 3.01
C TYR A 27 6.56 -11.19 4.31
N GLU A 28 7.20 -12.16 4.95
CA GLU A 28 7.95 -11.95 6.20
C GLU A 28 9.18 -11.08 6.00
N ASN A 29 10.02 -11.40 5.01
CA ASN A 29 11.27 -10.69 4.73
C ASN A 29 11.02 -9.24 4.30
N LEU A 30 9.99 -9.01 3.49
CA LEU A 30 9.61 -7.68 3.03
C LEU A 30 8.62 -6.98 3.98
N LYS A 31 8.18 -7.64 5.06
CA LYS A 31 7.20 -7.15 6.03
C LYS A 31 5.87 -6.74 5.39
N LEU A 32 5.45 -7.48 4.37
CA LEU A 32 4.22 -7.23 3.66
C LEU A 32 3.04 -7.95 4.31
N THR A 33 1.85 -7.41 4.10
CA THR A 33 0.57 -8.06 4.44
C THR A 33 -0.33 -8.26 3.23
N ALA A 34 0.00 -7.66 2.08
CA ALA A 34 -0.73 -7.84 0.84
C ALA A 34 0.20 -7.77 -0.38
N ILE A 35 -0.05 -8.62 -1.36
CA ILE A 35 0.56 -8.56 -2.69
C ILE A 35 -0.55 -8.78 -3.72
N ALA A 36 -0.57 -7.94 -4.76
CA ALA A 36 -1.43 -8.13 -5.91
C ALA A 36 -0.67 -7.89 -7.22
N PHE A 37 -1.06 -8.64 -8.23
CA PHE A 37 -0.70 -8.44 -9.63
C PHE A 37 -1.97 -8.15 -10.39
N VAL A 38 -1.99 -7.04 -11.10
CA VAL A 38 -3.12 -6.60 -11.91
C VAL A 38 -2.65 -6.45 -13.34
N ASP A 39 -3.38 -7.00 -14.28
CA ASP A 39 -3.02 -6.91 -15.69
C ASP A 39 -3.35 -5.55 -16.31
N GLU A 40 -3.07 -5.40 -17.60
CA GLU A 40 -3.31 -4.18 -18.36
C GLU A 40 -4.80 -3.84 -18.56
N GLN A 41 -5.71 -4.80 -18.31
CA GLN A 41 -7.15 -4.62 -18.33
C GLN A 41 -7.73 -4.29 -16.95
N GLY A 42 -6.90 -4.25 -15.91
CA GLY A 42 -7.34 -4.03 -14.53
C GLY A 42 -7.83 -5.28 -13.81
N VAL A 43 -7.59 -6.46 -14.38
CA VAL A 43 -7.97 -7.73 -13.74
C VAL A 43 -6.89 -8.17 -12.75
N CYS A 44 -7.30 -8.47 -11.52
CA CYS A 44 -6.39 -9.05 -10.53
C CYS A 44 -6.09 -10.51 -10.88
N VAL A 45 -4.92 -10.76 -11.46
CA VAL A 45 -4.45 -12.13 -11.77
C VAL A 45 -3.88 -12.84 -10.55
N TYR A 46 -3.44 -12.08 -9.55
CA TYR A 46 -3.04 -12.57 -8.25
C TYR A 46 -3.39 -11.53 -7.19
N ALA A 47 -4.03 -11.95 -6.12
CA ALA A 47 -4.24 -11.11 -4.94
C ALA A 47 -4.28 -12.00 -3.70
N LYS A 48 -3.33 -11.81 -2.81
CA LYS A 48 -3.22 -12.57 -1.56
C LYS A 48 -2.85 -11.64 -0.41
N GLU A 49 -3.31 -12.01 0.77
CA GLU A 49 -2.97 -11.35 2.04
C GLU A 49 -2.27 -12.34 2.97
N TYR A 50 -1.35 -11.83 3.78
CA TYR A 50 -0.62 -12.60 4.78
C TYR A 50 -1.18 -12.32 6.18
N ASP A 51 -1.68 -13.36 6.81
CA ASP A 51 -2.11 -13.35 8.20
C ASP A 51 -0.89 -13.60 9.09
N ARG A 52 -0.35 -12.53 9.68
CA ARG A 52 0.86 -12.60 10.51
C ARG A 52 0.68 -13.40 11.79
N GLU A 53 -0.53 -13.41 12.36
CA GLU A 53 -0.80 -14.14 13.60
C GLU A 53 -0.80 -15.65 13.37
N ARG A 54 -1.33 -16.07 12.21
CA ARG A 54 -1.39 -17.48 11.84
C ARG A 54 -0.22 -17.98 11.01
N GLY A 55 0.59 -17.06 10.46
CA GLY A 55 1.71 -17.40 9.58
C GLY A 55 1.26 -17.99 8.23
N VAL A 56 0.09 -17.59 7.70
CA VAL A 56 -0.47 -18.18 6.49
C VAL A 56 -0.85 -17.13 5.44
N ILE A 57 -0.68 -17.49 4.17
CA ILE A 57 -1.17 -16.71 3.05
C ILE A 57 -2.61 -17.14 2.76
N ARG A 58 -3.51 -16.18 2.57
CA ARG A 58 -4.92 -16.39 2.26
C ARG A 58 -5.34 -15.61 1.02
N PRO A 59 -6.46 -15.95 0.38
CA PRO A 59 -7.06 -15.10 -0.64
C PRO A 59 -7.27 -13.67 -0.11
N ALA A 60 -7.06 -12.69 -0.96
CA ALA A 60 -7.29 -11.30 -0.61
C ALA A 60 -8.77 -11.05 -0.27
N SER A 61 -9.00 -10.11 0.64
CA SER A 61 -10.35 -9.68 0.99
C SER A 61 -11.02 -8.99 -0.21
N ALA A 62 -12.35 -9.09 -0.29
CA ALA A 62 -13.11 -8.38 -1.32
C ALA A 62 -12.86 -6.87 -1.26
N ALA A 63 -12.79 -6.30 -0.06
CA ALA A 63 -12.51 -4.88 0.12
C ALA A 63 -11.15 -4.45 -0.48
N PHE A 64 -10.11 -5.29 -0.38
CA PHE A 64 -8.83 -5.00 -1.01
C PHE A 64 -8.91 -5.07 -2.53
N ILE A 65 -9.57 -6.09 -3.08
CA ILE A 65 -9.76 -6.25 -4.53
C ILE A 65 -10.57 -5.09 -5.10
N ASP A 66 -11.69 -4.74 -4.47
CA ASP A 66 -12.57 -3.64 -4.90
C ASP A 66 -11.83 -2.29 -4.86
N ALA A 67 -11.07 -2.05 -3.80
CA ALA A 67 -10.26 -0.84 -3.68
C ALA A 67 -9.18 -0.74 -4.77
N LEU A 68 -8.55 -1.85 -5.15
CA LEU A 68 -7.62 -1.88 -6.27
C LEU A 68 -8.33 -1.58 -7.60
N GLN A 69 -9.46 -2.23 -7.86
CA GLN A 69 -10.19 -2.09 -9.13
C GLN A 69 -10.76 -0.68 -9.35
N THR A 70 -11.06 0.04 -8.29
CA THR A 70 -11.55 1.42 -8.35
C THR A 70 -10.43 2.46 -8.35
N SER A 71 -9.19 2.03 -8.08
CA SER A 71 -8.04 2.92 -7.98
C SER A 71 -7.49 3.31 -9.36
N PRO A 72 -7.14 4.58 -9.60
CA PRO A 72 -6.46 5.01 -10.82
C PRO A 72 -5.07 4.39 -11.01
N ILE A 73 -4.52 3.74 -9.98
CA ILE A 73 -3.21 3.08 -10.04
C ILE A 73 -3.13 2.05 -11.16
N ILE A 74 -4.20 1.28 -11.36
CA ILE A 74 -4.20 0.15 -12.30
C ILE A 74 -4.48 0.53 -13.75
N HIS A 75 -4.81 1.79 -14.01
CA HIS A 75 -5.17 2.26 -15.35
C HIS A 75 -4.08 3.11 -16.01
N ASN A 76 -2.91 3.20 -15.37
CA ASN A 76 -1.82 4.02 -15.90
C ASN A 76 -0.81 3.18 -16.68
N GLY A 77 -0.76 3.38 -17.99
CA GLY A 77 0.19 2.69 -18.89
C GLY A 77 1.59 3.31 -18.95
N ASP A 78 1.88 4.36 -18.16
CA ASP A 78 3.20 5.00 -18.15
C ASP A 78 4.26 4.08 -17.51
N PRO A 79 5.32 3.70 -18.22
CA PRO A 79 6.42 2.90 -17.68
C PRO A 79 7.15 3.54 -16.48
N ALA A 80 7.08 4.85 -16.34
CA ALA A 80 7.69 5.60 -15.25
C ALA A 80 6.76 5.73 -14.02
N TYR A 81 5.50 5.37 -14.17
CA TYR A 81 4.50 5.55 -13.11
C TYR A 81 4.82 4.72 -11.87
N ARG A 82 4.93 5.41 -10.75
CA ARG A 82 5.16 4.81 -9.44
C ARG A 82 4.26 5.52 -8.45
N VAL A 83 3.52 4.76 -7.67
CA VAL A 83 2.63 5.29 -6.64
C VAL A 83 2.98 4.69 -5.30
N GLN A 84 2.93 5.52 -4.27
CA GLN A 84 2.99 5.10 -2.88
C GLN A 84 2.02 5.96 -2.07
N GLY A 85 1.35 5.37 -1.11
CA GLY A 85 0.40 6.08 -0.27
C GLY A 85 -0.42 5.15 0.60
N LEU A 86 -1.50 5.68 1.14
CA LEU A 86 -2.47 4.92 1.92
C LEU A 86 -3.63 4.46 1.03
N LEU A 87 -3.94 3.18 1.12
CA LEU A 87 -5.17 2.61 0.60
C LEU A 87 -6.11 2.36 1.78
N MET A 88 -7.23 3.06 1.82
CA MET A 88 -8.18 2.96 2.93
C MET A 88 -9.11 1.76 2.72
N LEU A 89 -8.92 0.72 3.53
CA LEU A 89 -9.87 -0.37 3.64
C LEU A 89 -10.74 -0.17 4.89
N PRO A 90 -11.96 -0.73 4.94
CA PRO A 90 -12.81 -0.64 6.11
C PRO A 90 -12.10 -1.09 7.39
N GLY A 91 -11.80 -0.13 8.29
CA GLY A 91 -11.11 -0.38 9.54
C GLY A 91 -9.64 -0.81 9.45
N ARG A 92 -9.04 -0.77 8.24
CA ARG A 92 -7.68 -1.28 8.01
C ARG A 92 -6.99 -0.47 6.90
N PRO A 93 -6.30 0.61 7.23
CA PRO A 93 -5.48 1.31 6.25
C PRO A 93 -4.24 0.49 5.90
N LEU A 94 -3.91 0.44 4.60
CA LEU A 94 -2.68 -0.15 4.07
C LEU A 94 -1.76 0.94 3.53
N LEU A 95 -0.49 0.89 3.90
CA LEU A 95 0.55 1.56 3.12
C LEU A 95 0.84 0.71 1.89
N ILE A 96 0.64 1.26 0.71
CA ILE A 96 0.88 0.58 -0.55
C ILE A 96 1.98 1.24 -1.36
N ALA A 97 2.65 0.41 -2.15
CA ALA A 97 3.50 0.84 -3.25
C ALA A 97 3.08 0.07 -4.50
N ALA A 98 2.89 0.78 -5.59
CA ALA A 98 2.54 0.21 -6.88
C ALA A 98 3.53 0.64 -7.95
N CYS A 99 3.89 -0.28 -8.83
CA CYS A 99 4.77 -0.02 -9.95
C CYS A 99 4.36 -0.84 -11.18
N PRO A 100 4.57 -0.32 -12.39
CA PRO A 100 4.31 -1.07 -13.60
C PRO A 100 5.22 -2.29 -13.72
N ILE A 101 4.71 -3.34 -14.34
CA ILE A 101 5.45 -4.55 -14.63
C ILE A 101 6.01 -4.43 -16.03
N LEU A 102 7.33 -4.44 -16.10
CA LEU A 102 8.13 -4.26 -17.31
C LEU A 102 9.12 -5.41 -17.47
N PRO A 103 9.48 -5.80 -18.69
CA PRO A 103 10.58 -6.72 -18.91
C PRO A 103 11.92 -6.01 -18.72
N SER A 104 12.99 -6.78 -18.69
CA SER A 104 14.37 -6.25 -18.65
C SER A 104 14.74 -5.52 -19.96
N GLU A 105 14.16 -5.90 -21.07
CA GLU A 105 14.30 -5.21 -22.37
C GLU A 105 13.30 -4.06 -22.47
N THR A 106 13.77 -2.87 -22.88
CA THR A 106 13.05 -1.61 -22.70
C THR A 106 11.95 -1.30 -23.70
N ASP A 107 11.82 -2.06 -24.78
CA ASP A 107 10.89 -1.75 -25.89
C ASP A 107 9.53 -2.44 -25.79
N GLN A 108 9.25 -3.09 -24.68
CA GLN A 108 8.00 -3.80 -24.46
C GLN A 108 7.01 -2.94 -23.63
N PRO A 109 5.70 -3.05 -23.89
CA PRO A 109 4.70 -2.29 -23.17
C PRO A 109 4.57 -2.75 -21.70
N VAL A 110 4.02 -1.88 -20.87
CA VAL A 110 3.56 -2.24 -19.52
C VAL A 110 2.50 -3.33 -19.64
N ARG A 111 2.66 -4.43 -18.88
CA ARG A 111 1.68 -5.55 -18.85
C ARG A 111 0.76 -5.51 -17.65
N GLY A 112 0.89 -4.53 -16.81
CA GLY A 112 0.10 -4.40 -15.61
C GLY A 112 0.90 -3.82 -14.46
N HIS A 113 0.41 -4.02 -13.25
CA HIS A 113 1.00 -3.42 -12.06
C HIS A 113 1.23 -4.47 -10.97
N LEU A 114 2.36 -4.34 -10.28
CA LEU A 114 2.63 -5.01 -9.01
C LEU A 114 2.31 -4.04 -7.89
N ILE A 115 1.43 -4.46 -7.00
CA ILE A 115 1.06 -3.73 -5.80
C ILE A 115 1.53 -4.51 -4.58
N MET A 116 2.26 -3.85 -3.70
CA MET A 116 2.71 -4.39 -2.41
C MET A 116 2.16 -3.52 -1.30
N GLY A 117 1.63 -4.14 -0.25
CA GLY A 117 1.01 -3.44 0.86
C GLY A 117 1.45 -3.96 2.22
N THR A 118 1.47 -3.07 3.21
CA THR A 118 1.66 -3.42 4.61
C THR A 118 0.62 -2.69 5.46
N ASP A 119 0.12 -3.35 6.50
CA ASP A 119 -0.82 -2.71 7.43
C ASP A 119 -0.19 -1.47 8.06
N TYR A 120 -0.98 -0.41 8.13
CA TYR A 120 -0.65 0.81 8.85
C TYR A 120 -1.32 0.77 10.23
N ASP A 121 -0.86 -0.17 11.04
CA ASP A 121 -1.38 -0.47 12.36
C ASP A 121 -0.68 0.31 13.49
N ALA A 122 -1.14 0.13 14.71
CA ALA A 122 -0.57 0.79 15.90
C ALA A 122 0.91 0.45 16.11
N ASP A 123 1.34 -0.77 15.77
CA ASP A 123 2.74 -1.19 15.87
C ASP A 123 3.61 -0.44 14.86
N LYS A 124 3.13 -0.28 13.64
CA LYS A 124 3.82 0.49 12.60
C LYS A 124 3.95 1.97 12.98
N ILE A 125 2.86 2.55 13.48
CA ILE A 125 2.84 3.93 13.98
C ILE A 125 3.83 4.08 15.13
N SER A 126 3.85 3.15 16.08
CA SER A 126 4.79 3.14 17.21
C SER A 126 6.25 3.01 16.77
N GLN A 127 6.54 2.17 15.79
CA GLN A 127 7.88 2.05 15.22
C GLN A 127 8.34 3.35 14.55
N MET A 128 7.47 3.97 13.76
CA MET A 128 7.75 5.27 13.12
C MET A 128 7.97 6.37 14.17
N ALA A 129 7.12 6.42 15.20
CA ALA A 129 7.26 7.36 16.32
C ALA A 129 8.63 7.25 16.99
N LYS A 130 9.09 6.02 17.26
CA LYS A 130 10.40 5.74 17.85
C LYS A 130 11.55 6.15 16.92
N MET A 131 11.46 5.84 15.63
CA MET A 131 12.50 6.20 14.65
C MET A 131 12.66 7.70 14.51
N LEU A 132 11.56 8.44 14.55
CA LEU A 132 11.54 9.89 14.42
C LEU A 132 11.74 10.63 15.75
N ASN A 133 11.73 9.88 16.86
CA ASN A 133 11.77 10.42 18.22
C ASN A 133 10.67 11.47 18.49
N VAL A 134 9.44 11.18 18.03
CA VAL A 134 8.24 12.02 18.19
C VAL A 134 7.09 11.22 18.76
N ASN A 135 6.11 11.89 19.35
CA ASN A 135 4.81 11.28 19.63
C ASN A 135 3.97 11.35 18.35
N LEU A 136 3.69 10.18 17.76
CA LEU A 136 2.91 10.08 16.53
C LEU A 136 1.57 9.40 16.83
N SER A 137 0.48 10.05 16.44
CA SER A 137 -0.86 9.47 16.48
C SER A 137 -1.53 9.73 15.13
N VAL A 138 -2.26 8.73 14.64
CA VAL A 138 -2.96 8.81 13.36
C VAL A 138 -4.43 8.57 13.59
N TYR A 139 -5.25 9.44 13.07
CA TYR A 139 -6.71 9.41 13.22
C TYR A 139 -7.37 9.48 11.85
N SER A 140 -8.50 8.81 11.68
CA SER A 140 -9.31 9.04 10.49
C SER A 140 -9.98 10.42 10.57
N LEU A 141 -10.26 11.02 9.41
CA LEU A 141 -10.99 12.30 9.36
C LEU A 141 -12.37 12.20 10.03
N GLU A 142 -13.02 11.04 9.96
CA GLU A 142 -14.29 10.80 10.66
C GLU A 142 -14.15 10.82 12.19
N ALA A 143 -13.07 10.25 12.72
CA ALA A 143 -12.78 10.28 14.15
C ALA A 143 -12.43 11.71 14.60
N ALA A 144 -11.72 12.46 13.77
CA ALA A 144 -11.42 13.85 14.00
C ALA A 144 -12.68 14.73 13.98
N ALA A 145 -13.59 14.52 13.03
CA ALA A 145 -14.86 15.25 12.92
C ALA A 145 -15.82 15.02 14.11
N LYS A 146 -15.67 13.89 14.83
CA LYS A 146 -16.47 13.59 16.03
C LYS A 146 -15.94 14.24 17.32
N GLY A 147 -14.97 15.14 17.21
CA GLY A 147 -14.49 15.96 18.34
C GLY A 147 -13.52 15.27 19.29
N SER A 148 -13.01 14.09 18.92
CA SER A 148 -12.03 13.33 19.72
C SER A 148 -10.59 13.81 19.55
N VAL A 149 -10.35 14.75 18.65
CA VAL A 149 -9.04 15.30 18.33
C VAL A 149 -9.17 16.80 18.08
N PRO A 150 -8.22 17.65 18.50
CA PRO A 150 -8.21 19.06 18.09
C PRO A 150 -8.13 19.15 16.56
N LEU A 151 -9.23 19.50 15.92
CA LEU A 151 -9.26 19.75 14.49
C LEU A 151 -8.60 21.11 14.25
N LEU A 152 -7.53 21.12 13.48
CA LEU A 152 -7.01 22.34 12.92
C LEU A 152 -7.96 22.83 11.83
N ALA A 153 -8.42 24.07 11.95
CA ALA A 153 -9.51 24.63 11.16
C ALA A 153 -9.19 24.82 9.66
N ASP A 154 -7.99 24.48 9.22
CA ASP A 154 -7.58 24.63 7.83
C ASP A 154 -6.68 23.46 7.40
N LEU A 155 -7.24 22.56 6.61
CA LEU A 155 -6.58 21.36 6.08
C LEU A 155 -5.83 21.64 4.75
N SER A 156 -5.41 22.86 4.48
CA SER A 156 -4.55 23.13 3.34
C SER A 156 -3.11 22.75 3.67
N ASP A 157 -2.55 21.78 2.97
CA ASP A 157 -1.15 21.36 2.78
C ASP A 157 -0.04 21.91 3.73
N VAL A 158 -0.36 22.18 4.98
CA VAL A 158 0.59 22.80 5.93
C VAL A 158 0.83 21.87 7.10
N VAL A 159 2.09 21.55 7.30
CA VAL A 159 2.56 21.06 8.60
C VAL A 159 2.40 22.20 9.60
N GLN A 160 1.34 22.18 10.40
CA GLN A 160 1.20 23.10 11.51
C GLN A 160 1.90 22.53 12.74
N VAL A 161 2.87 23.27 13.26
CA VAL A 161 3.53 22.97 14.52
C VAL A 161 2.75 23.67 15.63
N ILE A 162 2.05 22.91 16.46
CA ILE A 162 1.38 23.44 17.65
C ILE A 162 2.36 23.30 18.82
N PRO A 163 2.89 24.39 19.34
CA PRO A 163 3.73 24.34 20.54
C PRO A 163 2.82 24.16 21.78
N GLU A 164 2.70 22.95 22.27
CA GLU A 164 2.28 22.70 23.65
C GLU A 164 3.52 22.33 24.46
N GLU A 165 3.64 22.87 25.66
CA GLU A 165 4.71 22.72 26.65
C GLU A 165 5.75 21.60 26.34
N ASN A 166 6.80 21.94 25.58
CA ASN A 166 7.87 21.05 25.10
C ASN A 166 7.47 19.92 24.12
N LYS A 167 6.32 20.00 23.47
CA LYS A 167 5.90 19.09 22.40
C LYS A 167 5.74 19.85 21.09
N VAL A 168 6.32 19.32 20.04
CA VAL A 168 6.07 19.78 18.68
C VAL A 168 5.04 18.83 18.08
N ALA A 169 3.85 19.34 17.81
CA ALA A 169 2.83 18.60 17.09
C ALA A 169 2.79 19.07 15.63
N GLY A 170 2.97 18.19 14.70
CA GLY A 170 2.81 18.45 13.28
C GLY A 170 1.65 17.64 12.73
N THR A 171 0.82 18.26 11.91
CA THR A 171 -0.25 17.57 11.19
C THR A 171 0.11 17.53 9.72
N THR A 172 0.14 16.34 9.14
CA THR A 172 0.23 16.17 7.69
C THR A 172 -0.98 15.36 7.22
N VAL A 173 -1.54 15.76 6.11
CA VAL A 173 -2.59 14.98 5.44
C VAL A 173 -1.88 14.03 4.48
N LEU A 174 -1.98 12.73 4.75
CA LEU A 174 -1.61 11.72 3.78
C LEU A 174 -2.79 11.60 2.80
N SER A 175 -2.57 12.02 1.57
CA SER A 175 -3.59 11.86 0.54
C SER A 175 -3.86 10.39 0.28
N ASP A 176 -5.13 10.05 0.16
CA ASP A 176 -5.55 8.75 -0.33
C ASP A 176 -5.08 8.56 -1.78
N VAL A 177 -4.79 7.32 -2.15
CA VAL A 177 -4.38 6.99 -3.52
C VAL A 177 -5.64 6.73 -4.34
N TYR A 178 -6.35 7.82 -4.66
CA TYR A 178 -7.51 7.82 -5.56
C TYR A 178 -7.15 8.40 -6.92
#